data_1bab2c7ddfca918cf15369e6a0ebbf02
#
_entry.id   1bab2c7ddfca918cf15369e6a0ebbf02
#
_cell.length_a   1.000
_cell.length_b   1.000
_cell.length_c   1.000
_cell.angle_alpha   90.00
_cell.angle_beta   90.00
_cell.angle_gamma   90.00
#
_symmetry.space_group_name_H-M   'P 1'
#
loop_
_entity.id
_entity.type
_entity.pdbx_description
1 polymer ?
#
loop_
_entity_poly.entity_id
_entity_poly.type
_entity_poly.pdbx_seq_one_letter_code
_entity_poly.pdbx_strand_id
1 'polypeptide(L)'
;ARVELGEPFEMTAQVFIEGRTKVGATAIVRNPRGKETLRRPMTCVNPGLDRWVVTVKCGDHSDLKPWEDGYAAVKRQLGEWTVTVEGWEDTYISWLHDARIKVRVKDDVNNALDSGAELLARWAATPDANLTARDRKTLEKAAETMADASLSAEDRLAAGDNPRIATLHDTHPLRDGISPSQPQRFKVERPKSSFAAWYQFFPRSEGATINPATGKIVQGTLKTSMAGLERAAAEGFDIVYLPPIFPIGVTNRKGRNNSLIAGPDDPGSPFGIGSELGGHDTVDPLLGTMDDFKALCQRAHELGLEIALDFALQCSPDHPWVKAHPAWFKHKPDDTIAFAENPPKKYQDIYPIDFNADMAGIEKEVERIMNLWIEAGVTIFRIDNPHTKPVRFWQDVIAAVTKKHPEILFLAEAFTRPGMMRALSYVGFTQSHCYFPWRNTKDELE
;
A
#
# COMPACT_ATOMS: atom_id res chain seq x y z
N ALA A 1 0.44 3.87 -7.41
CA ALA A 1 0.73 4.78 -6.30
C ALA A 1 0.19 4.19 -5.00
N ARG A 2 0.74 4.61 -3.87
CA ARG A 2 0.30 4.22 -2.51
C ARG A 2 0.18 5.47 -1.67
N VAL A 3 -0.77 5.47 -0.77
CA VAL A 3 -1.01 6.55 0.18
C VAL A 3 -1.43 5.94 1.52
N GLU A 4 -1.20 6.67 2.58
CA GLU A 4 -1.62 6.27 3.92
C GLU A 4 -3.06 6.72 4.19
N LEU A 5 -3.80 5.89 4.92
CA LEU A 5 -5.17 6.19 5.32
C LEU A 5 -5.22 7.47 6.17
N GLY A 6 -6.02 8.43 5.74
CA GLY A 6 -6.19 9.67 6.46
C GLY A 6 -5.11 10.73 6.24
N GLU A 7 -4.03 10.42 5.51
CA GLU A 7 -3.02 11.39 5.14
C GLU A 7 -3.44 12.19 3.89
N PRO A 8 -3.26 13.52 3.88
CA PRO A 8 -3.48 14.33 2.70
C PRO A 8 -2.34 14.15 1.70
N PHE A 9 -2.68 14.02 0.43
CA PHE A 9 -1.71 13.95 -0.67
C PHE A 9 -2.18 14.72 -1.89
N GLU A 10 -1.23 15.15 -2.73
CA GLU A 10 -1.51 15.89 -3.94
C GLU A 10 -1.70 14.96 -5.13
N MET A 11 -2.78 15.17 -5.86
CA MET A 11 -3.02 14.58 -7.18
C MET A 11 -2.82 15.63 -8.26
N THR A 12 -2.15 15.25 -9.34
CA THR A 12 -1.90 16.11 -10.49
C THR A 12 -2.51 15.54 -11.75
N ALA A 13 -2.96 16.40 -12.65
CA ALA A 13 -3.42 16.03 -13.98
C ALA A 13 -2.98 17.06 -15.00
N GLN A 14 -2.86 16.64 -16.26
CA GLN A 14 -2.82 17.57 -17.40
C GLN A 14 -4.20 17.59 -18.04
N VAL A 15 -4.82 18.76 -18.09
CA VAL A 15 -6.18 18.93 -18.65
C VAL A 15 -6.15 20.15 -19.59
N PHE A 16 -6.43 19.91 -20.85
CA PHE A 16 -6.42 20.91 -21.91
C PHE A 16 -7.57 20.68 -22.90
N ILE A 17 -7.87 21.68 -23.69
CA ILE A 17 -8.87 21.67 -24.75
C ILE A 17 -8.32 22.41 -25.97
N GLU A 18 -8.76 22.01 -27.15
CA GLU A 18 -8.48 22.76 -28.39
C GLU A 18 -9.25 24.08 -28.44
N GLY A 19 -8.68 25.05 -29.15
CA GLY A 19 -9.30 26.37 -29.36
C GLY A 19 -8.98 27.39 -28.28
N ARG A 20 -9.95 28.27 -27.95
CA ARG A 20 -9.77 29.40 -27.00
C ARG A 20 -10.64 29.25 -25.74
N THR A 21 -11.50 28.26 -25.68
CA THR A 21 -12.35 27.99 -24.54
C THR A 21 -11.50 27.71 -23.29
N LYS A 22 -11.87 28.29 -22.18
CA LYS A 22 -11.23 27.96 -20.90
C LYS A 22 -11.69 26.57 -20.47
N VAL A 23 -10.80 25.85 -19.81
CA VAL A 23 -11.07 24.51 -19.32
C VAL A 23 -11.05 24.49 -17.80
N GLY A 24 -11.88 23.67 -17.22
CA GLY A 24 -11.85 23.32 -15.81
C GLY A 24 -11.59 21.83 -15.60
N ALA A 25 -11.22 21.45 -14.40
CA ALA A 25 -10.97 20.07 -14.04
C ALA A 25 -11.60 19.71 -12.69
N THR A 26 -12.10 18.49 -12.57
CA THR A 26 -12.71 17.97 -11.33
C THR A 26 -12.17 16.58 -11.05
N ALA A 27 -11.62 16.37 -9.87
CA ALA A 27 -11.20 15.04 -9.42
C ALA A 27 -12.36 14.33 -8.69
N ILE A 28 -12.53 13.04 -9.01
CA ILE A 28 -13.52 12.17 -8.41
C ILE A 28 -12.81 10.95 -7.84
N VAL A 29 -12.91 10.76 -6.53
CA VAL A 29 -12.26 9.65 -5.84
C VAL A 29 -13.32 8.66 -5.36
N ARG A 30 -13.06 7.37 -5.62
CA ARG A 30 -13.94 6.27 -5.19
C ARG A 30 -13.18 5.28 -4.33
N ASN A 31 -13.85 4.84 -3.27
CA ASN A 31 -13.33 3.86 -2.34
C ASN A 31 -13.33 2.42 -2.93
N PRO A 32 -12.78 1.40 -2.23
CA PRO A 32 -12.73 0.02 -2.70
C PRO A 32 -14.09 -0.61 -3.05
N ARG A 33 -15.20 -0.01 -2.59
CA ARG A 33 -16.57 -0.45 -2.91
C ARG A 33 -17.16 0.29 -4.11
N GLY A 34 -16.38 1.12 -4.81
CA GLY A 34 -16.84 1.93 -5.93
C GLY A 34 -17.67 3.16 -5.54
N LYS A 35 -17.89 3.40 -4.22
CA LYS A 35 -18.64 4.59 -3.76
C LYS A 35 -17.77 5.83 -3.92
N GLU A 36 -18.34 6.86 -4.56
CA GLU A 36 -17.76 8.20 -4.62
C GLU A 36 -17.67 8.79 -3.19
N THR A 37 -16.45 9.16 -2.81
CA THR A 37 -16.15 9.73 -1.49
C THR A 37 -15.71 11.18 -1.56
N LEU A 38 -15.22 11.60 -2.74
CA LEU A 38 -14.80 12.97 -3.00
C LEU A 38 -15.13 13.32 -4.44
N ARG A 39 -15.69 14.54 -4.62
CA ARG A 39 -15.77 15.25 -5.89
C ARG A 39 -15.32 16.68 -5.62
N ARG A 40 -14.21 17.10 -6.22
CA ARG A 40 -13.61 18.42 -5.94
C ARG A 40 -13.02 19.03 -7.19
N PRO A 41 -13.31 20.32 -7.47
CA PRO A 41 -12.59 21.09 -8.49
C PRO A 41 -11.09 21.08 -8.23
N MET A 42 -10.31 21.02 -9.31
CA MET A 42 -8.86 21.12 -9.29
C MET A 42 -8.44 22.57 -9.58
N THR A 43 -7.26 22.95 -9.13
CA THR A 43 -6.67 24.28 -9.40
C THR A 43 -5.58 24.17 -10.46
N CYS A 44 -5.64 25.02 -11.48
CA CYS A 44 -4.56 25.14 -12.46
C CYS A 44 -3.36 25.86 -11.83
N VAL A 45 -2.28 25.16 -11.61
CA VAL A 45 -1.05 25.71 -11.01
C VAL A 45 -0.01 26.10 -12.03
N ASN A 46 -0.12 25.62 -13.25
CA ASN A 46 0.76 26.00 -14.35
C ASN A 46 0.00 25.97 -15.69
N PRO A 47 -0.56 27.12 -16.12
CA PRO A 47 -1.31 27.18 -17.38
C PRO A 47 -0.47 26.90 -18.63
N GLY A 48 0.84 27.15 -18.59
CA GLY A 48 1.75 26.86 -19.71
C GLY A 48 2.06 25.39 -19.90
N LEU A 49 1.77 24.54 -18.88
CA LEU A 49 1.91 23.09 -18.91
C LEU A 49 0.57 22.39 -18.71
N ASP A 50 -0.54 23.10 -18.70
CA ASP A 50 -1.89 22.58 -18.45
C ASP A 50 -1.97 21.74 -17.18
N ARG A 51 -1.18 22.11 -16.16
CA ARG A 51 -1.02 21.35 -14.92
C ARG A 51 -2.04 21.77 -13.87
N TRP A 52 -2.86 20.82 -13.49
CA TRP A 52 -3.89 20.94 -12.47
C TRP A 52 -3.55 20.10 -11.25
N VAL A 53 -3.92 20.59 -10.08
CA VAL A 53 -3.67 19.92 -8.81
C VAL A 53 -4.91 19.94 -7.91
N VAL A 54 -4.99 18.96 -7.04
CA VAL A 54 -5.96 18.92 -5.92
C VAL A 54 -5.35 18.15 -4.76
N THR A 55 -5.53 18.64 -3.55
CA THR A 55 -5.21 17.89 -2.33
C THR A 55 -6.41 17.06 -1.94
N VAL A 56 -6.19 15.77 -1.78
CA VAL A 56 -7.21 14.78 -1.37
C VAL A 56 -6.79 14.04 -0.12
N LYS A 57 -7.78 13.50 0.59
CA LYS A 57 -7.61 12.67 1.76
C LYS A 57 -8.54 11.45 1.60
N CYS A 58 -7.99 10.25 1.77
CA CYS A 58 -8.75 9.01 1.65
C CYS A 58 -9.07 8.46 3.04
N GLY A 59 -10.34 8.52 3.41
CA GLY A 59 -10.81 8.07 4.72
C GLY A 59 -10.34 8.96 5.88
N ASP A 60 -10.50 8.45 7.09
CA ASP A 60 -10.06 9.11 8.31
C ASP A 60 -8.87 8.37 8.92
N HIS A 61 -7.90 9.14 9.40
CA HIS A 61 -6.77 8.57 10.13
C HIS A 61 -7.27 7.76 11.32
N SER A 62 -6.63 6.63 11.56
CA SER A 62 -6.99 5.75 12.68
C SER A 62 -5.77 5.03 13.19
N ASP A 63 -5.54 5.14 14.49
CA ASP A 63 -4.49 4.42 15.23
C ASP A 63 -4.94 3.03 15.69
N LEU A 64 -6.21 2.65 15.41
CA LEU A 64 -6.74 1.33 15.75
C LEU A 64 -5.88 0.22 15.15
N LYS A 65 -5.61 -0.78 15.96
CA LYS A 65 -4.87 -1.98 15.57
C LYS A 65 -5.82 -3.03 14.96
N PRO A 66 -5.31 -3.96 14.13
CA PRO A 66 -6.14 -4.97 13.48
C PRO A 66 -7.00 -5.84 14.40
N TRP A 67 -6.64 -5.97 15.67
CA TRP A 67 -7.35 -6.77 16.67
C TRP A 67 -8.25 -5.97 17.61
N GLU A 68 -8.30 -4.64 17.46
CA GLU A 68 -9.11 -3.78 18.33
C GLU A 68 -10.55 -3.66 17.83
N ASP A 69 -11.46 -3.45 18.78
CA ASP A 69 -12.87 -3.21 18.48
C ASP A 69 -13.02 -1.98 17.58
N GLY A 70 -13.86 -2.12 16.56
CA GLY A 70 -14.08 -1.05 15.58
C GLY A 70 -13.14 -1.07 14.37
N TYR A 71 -12.03 -1.82 14.41
CA TYR A 71 -11.08 -1.89 13.28
C TYR A 71 -11.73 -2.33 11.95
N ALA A 72 -12.82 -3.08 12.00
CA ALA A 72 -13.57 -3.46 10.81
C ALA A 72 -14.02 -2.25 9.95
N ALA A 73 -14.22 -1.08 10.56
CA ALA A 73 -14.51 0.16 9.83
C ALA A 73 -13.28 0.71 9.11
N VAL A 74 -12.11 0.64 9.74
CA VAL A 74 -10.81 0.99 9.16
C VAL A 74 -10.47 0.06 8.00
N LYS A 75 -10.54 -1.26 8.24
CA LYS A 75 -10.29 -2.30 7.23
C LYS A 75 -11.07 -2.09 5.93
N ARG A 76 -12.33 -1.62 6.03
CA ARG A 76 -13.17 -1.35 4.85
C ARG A 76 -12.70 -0.17 4.00
N GLN A 77 -11.79 0.64 4.51
CA GLN A 77 -11.20 1.80 3.82
C GLN A 77 -9.84 1.48 3.21
N LEU A 78 -9.23 0.35 3.58
CA LEU A 78 -7.94 -0.11 3.04
C LEU A 78 -8.12 -0.80 1.69
N GLY A 79 -7.06 -0.79 0.88
CA GLY A 79 -7.02 -1.48 -0.41
C GLY A 79 -7.07 -0.54 -1.61
N GLU A 80 -7.58 -1.03 -2.73
CA GLU A 80 -7.55 -0.31 -4.01
C GLU A 80 -8.64 0.75 -4.10
N TRP A 81 -8.24 1.99 -4.34
CA TRP A 81 -9.09 3.14 -4.65
C TRP A 81 -8.88 3.57 -6.09
N THR A 82 -9.82 4.34 -6.63
CA THR A 82 -9.70 4.90 -7.97
C THR A 82 -9.89 6.42 -7.96
N VAL A 83 -9.21 7.08 -8.88
CA VAL A 83 -9.44 8.48 -9.22
C VAL A 83 -9.76 8.61 -10.70
N THR A 84 -10.76 9.42 -11.01
CA THR A 84 -11.09 9.88 -12.36
C THR A 84 -10.99 11.40 -12.36
N VAL A 85 -10.37 11.96 -13.37
CA VAL A 85 -10.36 13.43 -13.60
C VAL A 85 -11.32 13.70 -14.74
N GLU A 86 -12.31 14.55 -14.50
CA GLU A 86 -13.21 15.11 -15.51
C GLU A 86 -12.66 16.44 -15.97
N GLY A 87 -12.25 16.57 -17.24
CA GLY A 87 -12.05 17.83 -17.91
C GLY A 87 -13.40 18.34 -18.42
N TRP A 88 -13.64 19.65 -18.39
CA TRP A 88 -14.88 20.25 -18.84
C TRP A 88 -14.66 21.66 -19.35
N GLU A 89 -15.55 22.13 -20.24
CA GLU A 89 -15.54 23.50 -20.75
C GLU A 89 -16.01 24.46 -19.68
N ASP A 90 -15.16 25.43 -19.33
CA ASP A 90 -15.49 26.49 -18.38
C ASP A 90 -16.12 27.66 -19.13
N THR A 91 -17.41 27.52 -19.42
CA THR A 91 -18.18 28.49 -20.18
C THR A 91 -18.33 29.82 -19.43
N TYR A 92 -18.39 29.78 -18.07
CA TYR A 92 -18.47 30.99 -17.27
C TYR A 92 -17.18 31.80 -17.34
N ILE A 93 -16.02 31.23 -17.13
CA ILE A 93 -14.73 31.97 -17.21
C ILE A 93 -14.42 32.38 -18.65
N SER A 94 -14.79 31.56 -19.65
CA SER A 94 -14.66 31.93 -21.07
C SER A 94 -15.51 33.12 -21.38
N TRP A 95 -16.79 33.09 -21.02
CA TRP A 95 -17.70 34.26 -21.20
C TRP A 95 -17.19 35.48 -20.46
N LEU A 96 -16.81 35.37 -19.18
CA LEU A 96 -16.38 36.49 -18.36
C LEU A 96 -15.13 37.18 -18.93
N HIS A 97 -14.18 36.38 -19.43
CA HIS A 97 -12.98 36.90 -20.11
C HIS A 97 -13.35 37.75 -21.31
N ASP A 98 -14.23 37.26 -22.19
CA ASP A 98 -14.62 37.96 -23.40
C ASP A 98 -15.52 39.17 -23.11
N ALA A 99 -16.46 39.05 -22.18
CA ALA A 99 -17.36 40.13 -21.77
C ALA A 99 -16.57 41.33 -21.19
N ARG A 100 -15.58 41.09 -20.33
CA ARG A 100 -14.69 42.17 -19.80
C ARG A 100 -13.97 42.92 -20.92
N ILE A 101 -13.53 42.22 -21.96
CA ILE A 101 -12.85 42.84 -23.10
C ILE A 101 -13.86 43.67 -23.92
N LYS A 102 -15.00 43.06 -24.29
CA LYS A 102 -16.03 43.71 -25.14
C LYS A 102 -16.61 44.97 -24.49
N VAL A 103 -16.91 44.91 -23.18
CA VAL A 103 -17.38 46.12 -22.45
C VAL A 103 -16.32 47.20 -22.45
N ARG A 104 -15.03 46.86 -22.20
CA ARG A 104 -13.92 47.82 -22.19
C ARG A 104 -13.71 48.50 -23.56
N VAL A 105 -13.77 47.70 -24.66
CA VAL A 105 -13.54 48.25 -26.02
C VAL A 105 -14.82 48.76 -26.68
N LYS A 106 -15.99 48.60 -26.02
CA LYS A 106 -17.32 49.01 -26.48
C LYS A 106 -17.73 48.36 -27.81
N ASP A 107 -17.42 47.10 -27.95
CA ASP A 107 -17.75 46.28 -29.12
C ASP A 107 -18.70 45.12 -28.74
N ASP A 108 -19.80 44.94 -29.46
CA ASP A 108 -20.76 43.86 -29.29
C ASP A 108 -21.24 43.64 -27.83
N VAL A 109 -21.36 44.74 -27.07
CA VAL A 109 -21.54 44.78 -25.62
C VAL A 109 -22.86 44.07 -25.21
N ASN A 110 -23.98 44.44 -25.88
CA ASN A 110 -25.28 43.92 -25.50
C ASN A 110 -25.35 42.40 -25.67
N ASN A 111 -24.90 41.89 -26.81
CA ASN A 111 -24.89 40.44 -27.04
C ASN A 111 -24.01 39.69 -26.02
N ALA A 112 -22.88 40.26 -25.63
CA ALA A 112 -22.01 39.69 -24.62
C ALA A 112 -22.66 39.62 -23.24
N LEU A 113 -23.40 40.66 -22.83
CA LEU A 113 -24.09 40.71 -21.54
C LEU A 113 -25.35 39.88 -21.53
N ASP A 114 -26.13 39.84 -22.62
CA ASP A 114 -27.31 38.98 -22.76
C ASP A 114 -26.92 37.52 -22.76
N SER A 115 -25.86 37.15 -23.45
CA SER A 115 -25.29 35.79 -23.38
C SER A 115 -24.89 35.39 -21.96
N GLY A 116 -24.33 36.31 -21.19
CA GLY A 116 -24.02 36.08 -19.78
C GLY A 116 -25.25 35.90 -18.90
N ALA A 117 -26.31 36.68 -19.16
CA ALA A 117 -27.58 36.52 -18.46
C ALA A 117 -28.19 35.10 -18.69
N GLU A 118 -28.21 34.68 -19.97
CA GLU A 118 -28.68 33.34 -20.33
C GLU A 118 -27.81 32.23 -19.67
N LEU A 119 -26.48 32.43 -19.65
CA LEU A 119 -25.54 31.49 -19.01
C LEU A 119 -25.80 31.36 -17.52
N LEU A 120 -25.97 32.46 -16.78
CA LEU A 120 -26.25 32.41 -15.34
C LEU A 120 -27.62 31.82 -15.04
N ALA A 121 -28.65 32.09 -15.83
CA ALA A 121 -29.96 31.49 -15.72
C ALA A 121 -29.91 29.97 -15.95
N ARG A 122 -29.18 29.53 -16.98
CA ARG A 122 -28.92 28.10 -17.24
C ARG A 122 -28.18 27.45 -16.08
N TRP A 123 -27.18 28.10 -15.54
CA TRP A 123 -26.44 27.60 -14.38
C TRP A 123 -27.35 27.41 -13.16
N ALA A 124 -28.19 28.40 -12.84
CA ALA A 124 -29.17 28.32 -11.77
C ALA A 124 -30.16 27.14 -11.95
N ALA A 125 -30.54 26.85 -13.20
CA ALA A 125 -31.45 25.76 -13.53
C ALA A 125 -30.81 24.37 -13.59
N THR A 126 -29.47 24.27 -13.61
CA THR A 126 -28.74 22.99 -13.77
C THR A 126 -28.78 22.16 -12.47
N PRO A 127 -29.38 20.95 -12.47
CA PRO A 127 -29.48 20.12 -11.28
C PRO A 127 -28.11 19.65 -10.77
N ASP A 128 -27.22 19.27 -11.69
CA ASP A 128 -25.90 18.68 -11.38
C ASP A 128 -24.90 19.69 -10.78
N ALA A 129 -25.21 20.98 -10.83
CA ALA A 129 -24.41 22.00 -10.17
C ALA A 129 -24.54 21.96 -8.63
N ASN A 130 -25.47 21.17 -8.09
CA ASN A 130 -25.67 20.96 -6.66
C ASN A 130 -25.80 22.25 -5.83
N LEU A 131 -26.47 23.26 -6.39
CA LEU A 131 -26.64 24.58 -5.81
C LEU A 131 -27.72 24.57 -4.71
N THR A 132 -27.51 25.33 -3.64
CA THR A 132 -28.57 25.59 -2.65
C THR A 132 -29.64 26.52 -3.24
N ALA A 133 -30.84 26.57 -2.63
CA ALA A 133 -31.91 27.51 -3.05
C ALA A 133 -31.41 28.97 -3.01
N ARG A 134 -30.58 29.32 -2.05
CA ARG A 134 -29.97 30.66 -1.94
C ARG A 134 -29.02 30.96 -3.11
N ASP A 135 -28.21 29.97 -3.48
CA ASP A 135 -27.24 30.13 -4.58
C ASP A 135 -27.96 30.25 -5.92
N ARG A 136 -29.00 29.44 -6.16
CA ARG A 136 -29.87 29.57 -7.34
C ARG A 136 -30.44 30.97 -7.46
N LYS A 137 -31.04 31.49 -6.38
CA LYS A 137 -31.59 32.84 -6.32
C LYS A 137 -30.52 33.91 -6.56
N THR A 138 -29.28 33.69 -6.14
CA THR A 138 -28.18 34.63 -6.41
C THR A 138 -27.86 34.69 -7.91
N LEU A 139 -27.80 33.55 -8.59
CA LEU A 139 -27.56 33.47 -10.03
C LEU A 139 -28.74 34.03 -10.83
N GLU A 140 -29.97 33.71 -10.45
CA GLU A 140 -31.20 34.25 -11.09
C GLU A 140 -31.23 35.79 -11.03
N LYS A 141 -30.99 36.36 -9.83
CA LYS A 141 -30.96 37.82 -9.66
C LYS A 141 -29.85 38.48 -10.48
N ALA A 142 -28.68 37.86 -10.56
CA ALA A 142 -27.57 38.35 -11.38
C ALA A 142 -27.94 38.31 -12.88
N ALA A 143 -28.57 37.23 -13.33
CA ALA A 143 -29.05 37.09 -14.70
C ALA A 143 -30.09 38.13 -15.04
N GLU A 144 -31.08 38.39 -14.16
CA GLU A 144 -32.10 39.45 -14.32
C GLU A 144 -31.41 40.84 -14.45
N THR A 145 -30.45 41.16 -13.57
CA THR A 145 -29.74 42.45 -13.61
C THR A 145 -28.91 42.58 -14.88
N MET A 146 -28.31 41.51 -15.35
CA MET A 146 -27.53 41.53 -16.61
C MET A 146 -28.41 41.67 -17.84
N ALA A 147 -29.66 41.18 -17.82
CA ALA A 147 -30.63 41.32 -18.90
C ALA A 147 -31.26 42.76 -18.96
N ASP A 148 -31.14 43.53 -17.89
CA ASP A 148 -31.79 44.88 -17.83
C ASP A 148 -31.02 45.88 -18.66
N ALA A 149 -31.49 46.13 -19.88
CA ALA A 149 -30.90 47.12 -20.81
C ALA A 149 -31.02 48.58 -20.37
N SER A 150 -31.77 48.88 -19.29
CA SER A 150 -31.82 50.21 -18.71
C SER A 150 -30.60 50.58 -17.87
N LEU A 151 -29.84 49.60 -17.45
CA LEU A 151 -28.60 49.76 -16.67
C LEU A 151 -27.38 50.00 -17.56
N SER A 152 -26.32 50.57 -16.98
CA SER A 152 -25.04 50.73 -17.68
C SER A 152 -24.41 49.34 -17.98
N ALA A 153 -23.58 49.29 -19.02
CA ALA A 153 -22.87 48.05 -19.36
C ALA A 153 -21.94 47.59 -18.23
N GLU A 154 -21.36 48.53 -17.51
CA GLU A 154 -20.51 48.29 -16.35
C GLU A 154 -21.31 47.69 -15.19
N ASP A 155 -22.50 48.20 -14.87
CA ASP A 155 -23.37 47.64 -13.80
C ASP A 155 -23.89 46.25 -14.14
N ARG A 156 -24.27 46.04 -15.41
CA ARG A 156 -24.70 44.75 -15.92
C ARG A 156 -23.57 43.73 -15.82
N LEU A 157 -22.35 44.07 -16.25
CA LEU A 157 -21.19 43.20 -16.14
C LEU A 157 -20.86 42.90 -14.67
N ALA A 158 -20.88 43.89 -13.79
CA ALA A 158 -20.58 43.73 -12.37
C ALA A 158 -21.59 42.78 -11.67
N ALA A 159 -22.82 42.69 -12.14
CA ALA A 159 -23.79 41.71 -11.63
C ALA A 159 -23.35 40.26 -11.88
N GLY A 160 -22.76 39.97 -13.05
CA GLY A 160 -22.23 38.65 -13.38
C GLY A 160 -20.80 38.44 -12.89
N ASP A 161 -20.03 39.51 -12.73
CA ASP A 161 -18.62 39.52 -12.27
C ASP A 161 -18.53 39.95 -10.81
N ASN A 162 -19.05 39.18 -9.89
CA ASN A 162 -19.01 39.51 -8.48
C ASN A 162 -18.43 38.36 -7.60
N PRO A 163 -17.89 38.69 -6.41
CA PRO A 163 -17.22 37.72 -5.56
C PRO A 163 -18.10 36.54 -5.16
N ARG A 164 -19.42 36.72 -5.08
CA ARG A 164 -20.33 35.63 -4.72
C ARG A 164 -20.44 34.60 -5.84
N ILE A 165 -20.53 35.05 -7.09
CA ILE A 165 -20.59 34.14 -8.25
C ILE A 165 -19.21 33.48 -8.46
N ALA A 166 -18.10 34.21 -8.24
CA ALA A 166 -16.76 33.62 -8.24
C ALA A 166 -16.65 32.47 -7.22
N THR A 167 -17.14 32.67 -6.00
CA THR A 167 -17.18 31.60 -4.97
C THR A 167 -18.04 30.42 -5.40
N LEU A 168 -19.17 30.64 -6.06
CA LEU A 168 -20.01 29.56 -6.60
C LEU A 168 -19.30 28.80 -7.72
N HIS A 169 -18.58 29.50 -8.59
CA HIS A 169 -17.77 28.89 -9.62
C HIS A 169 -16.67 27.97 -9.02
N ASP A 170 -15.99 28.43 -7.99
CA ASP A 170 -14.94 27.64 -7.33
C ASP A 170 -15.47 26.36 -6.65
N THR A 171 -16.73 26.37 -6.22
CA THR A 171 -17.31 25.29 -5.43
C THR A 171 -18.32 24.44 -6.21
N HIS A 172 -19.08 25.07 -7.10
CA HIS A 172 -20.22 24.49 -7.82
C HIS A 172 -20.26 24.96 -9.29
N PRO A 173 -19.18 24.78 -10.08
CA PRO A 173 -19.11 25.28 -11.46
C PRO A 173 -20.19 24.70 -12.35
N LEU A 174 -20.62 25.48 -13.34
CA LEU A 174 -21.33 24.96 -14.50
C LEU A 174 -20.32 24.23 -15.37
N ARG A 175 -20.55 22.95 -15.64
CA ARG A 175 -19.61 22.09 -16.36
C ARG A 175 -20.24 21.60 -17.67
N ASP A 176 -19.71 22.06 -18.77
CA ASP A 176 -20.15 21.67 -20.12
C ASP A 176 -19.12 20.73 -20.76
N GLY A 177 -19.51 19.91 -21.71
CA GLY A 177 -18.60 19.07 -22.48
C GLY A 177 -17.75 18.13 -21.64
N ILE A 178 -18.27 17.56 -20.58
CA ILE A 178 -17.51 16.72 -19.62
C ILE A 178 -16.86 15.54 -20.31
N SER A 179 -15.52 15.43 -20.17
CA SER A 179 -14.70 14.35 -20.68
C SER A 179 -13.95 13.68 -19.52
N PRO A 180 -14.32 12.45 -19.11
CA PRO A 180 -13.65 11.76 -18.02
C PRO A 180 -12.37 11.03 -18.52
N SER A 181 -11.32 11.06 -17.71
CA SER A 181 -10.15 10.21 -17.89
C SER A 181 -10.49 8.73 -17.62
N GLN A 182 -9.62 7.83 -18.07
CA GLN A 182 -9.66 6.46 -17.54
C GLN A 182 -9.37 6.47 -16.04
N PRO A 183 -10.09 5.64 -15.24
CA PRO A 183 -9.84 5.54 -13.81
C PRO A 183 -8.40 5.09 -13.53
N GLN A 184 -7.70 5.86 -12.72
CA GLN A 184 -6.36 5.51 -12.24
C GLN A 184 -6.48 4.85 -10.87
N ARG A 185 -5.74 3.76 -10.66
CA ARG A 185 -5.78 2.99 -9.43
C ARG A 185 -4.62 3.39 -8.51
N PHE A 186 -4.90 3.43 -7.21
CA PHE A 186 -3.90 3.60 -6.18
C PHE A 186 -4.31 2.83 -4.92
N LYS A 187 -3.36 2.49 -4.07
CA LYS A 187 -3.62 1.70 -2.87
C LYS A 187 -3.60 2.59 -1.64
N VAL A 188 -4.60 2.47 -0.79
CA VAL A 188 -4.66 3.08 0.53
C VAL A 188 -4.27 2.03 1.56
N GLU A 189 -3.25 2.32 2.34
CA GLU A 189 -2.66 1.42 3.34
C GLU A 189 -2.78 2.01 4.74
N ARG A 190 -2.62 1.17 5.76
CA ARG A 190 -2.66 1.61 7.16
C ARG A 190 -1.36 2.34 7.57
N PRO A 191 -1.36 3.17 8.65
CA PRO A 191 -0.19 3.98 9.04
C PRO A 191 1.12 3.20 9.19
N LYS A 192 1.08 1.98 9.75
CA LYS A 192 2.27 1.13 9.90
C LYS A 192 2.94 0.70 8.59
N SER A 193 2.32 0.97 7.43
CA SER A 193 2.93 0.75 6.11
C SER A 193 4.05 1.75 5.81
N SER A 194 3.97 2.97 6.36
CA SER A 194 4.93 4.05 6.11
C SER A 194 6.07 4.03 7.11
N PHE A 195 5.78 3.82 8.38
CA PHE A 195 6.79 3.83 9.43
C PHE A 195 6.45 2.86 10.56
N ALA A 196 7.47 2.13 11.05
CA ALA A 196 7.43 1.34 12.27
C ALA A 196 8.84 1.06 12.79
N ALA A 197 9.00 1.00 14.11
CA ALA A 197 10.23 0.56 14.76
C ALA A 197 10.17 -0.96 15.00
N TRP A 198 11.18 -1.68 14.55
CA TRP A 198 11.22 -3.15 14.57
C TRP A 198 12.25 -3.66 15.56
N TYR A 199 11.87 -4.66 16.38
CA TYR A 199 12.74 -5.40 17.26
C TYR A 199 12.81 -6.86 16.84
N GLN A 200 13.99 -7.42 16.72
CA GLN A 200 14.20 -8.82 16.33
C GLN A 200 14.80 -9.64 17.46
N PHE A 201 14.25 -10.82 17.68
CA PHE A 201 14.91 -11.85 18.49
C PHE A 201 14.57 -13.26 17.98
N PHE A 202 15.42 -14.22 18.34
CA PHE A 202 15.18 -15.63 18.08
C PHE A 202 14.49 -16.26 19.29
N PRO A 203 13.28 -16.84 19.15
CA PRO A 203 12.58 -17.47 20.26
C PRO A 203 13.42 -18.53 21.01
N ARG A 204 14.24 -19.29 20.25
CA ARG A 204 15.15 -20.26 20.86
C ARG A 204 16.25 -19.66 21.71
N SER A 205 16.56 -18.37 21.58
CA SER A 205 17.56 -17.65 22.37
C SER A 205 16.95 -16.93 23.58
N GLU A 206 15.67 -16.57 23.51
CA GLU A 206 14.99 -15.86 24.61
C GLU A 206 14.74 -16.79 25.81
N GLY A 207 15.36 -16.46 26.93
CA GLY A 207 15.32 -17.31 28.12
C GLY A 207 16.16 -18.59 28.03
N ALA A 208 17.02 -18.71 27.02
CA ALA A 208 17.98 -19.82 26.94
C ALA A 208 18.94 -19.77 28.11
N THR A 209 19.28 -20.95 28.65
CA THR A 209 20.20 -21.10 29.80
C THR A 209 21.30 -22.11 29.48
N ILE A 210 22.43 -21.98 30.16
CA ILE A 210 23.51 -22.95 30.09
C ILE A 210 23.59 -23.66 31.44
N ASN A 211 23.47 -24.97 31.42
CA ASN A 211 23.69 -25.76 32.64
C ASN A 211 25.17 -25.66 33.02
N PRO A 212 25.51 -25.07 34.18
CA PRO A 212 26.89 -24.80 34.53
C PRO A 212 27.73 -26.06 34.80
N ALA A 213 27.06 -27.18 35.15
CA ALA A 213 27.77 -28.46 35.44
C ALA A 213 28.09 -29.24 34.18
N THR A 214 27.24 -29.14 33.12
CA THR A 214 27.38 -29.99 31.92
C THR A 214 27.75 -29.16 30.67
N GLY A 215 27.63 -27.83 30.71
CA GLY A 215 27.78 -26.96 29.57
C GLY A 215 26.62 -27.10 28.54
N LYS A 216 25.58 -27.89 28.86
CA LYS A 216 24.45 -28.13 27.98
C LYS A 216 23.58 -26.88 27.90
N ILE A 217 23.25 -26.49 26.68
CA ILE A 217 22.32 -25.39 26.42
C ILE A 217 20.87 -25.90 26.49
N VAL A 218 20.06 -25.24 27.29
CA VAL A 218 18.61 -25.37 27.27
C VAL A 218 18.09 -24.17 26.48
N GLN A 219 17.57 -24.42 25.30
CA GLN A 219 17.07 -23.36 24.44
C GLN A 219 15.80 -22.71 25.00
N GLY A 220 15.56 -21.46 24.57
CA GLY A 220 14.30 -20.77 24.83
C GLY A 220 13.14 -21.35 24.01
N THR A 221 11.94 -20.91 24.33
CA THR A 221 10.67 -21.33 23.72
C THR A 221 9.78 -20.13 23.45
N LEU A 222 8.64 -20.34 22.80
CA LEU A 222 7.63 -19.30 22.64
C LEU A 222 7.12 -18.75 23.99
N LYS A 223 7.07 -19.61 25.03
CA LYS A 223 6.69 -19.18 26.39
C LYS A 223 7.75 -18.27 27.02
N THR A 224 9.02 -18.63 26.90
CA THR A 224 10.09 -17.78 27.44
C THR A 224 10.26 -16.48 26.65
N SER A 225 9.80 -16.46 25.39
CA SER A 225 9.82 -15.28 24.50
C SER A 225 8.88 -14.15 24.95
N MET A 226 7.94 -14.42 25.89
CA MET A 226 7.07 -13.37 26.44
C MET A 226 7.87 -12.22 27.07
N ALA A 227 8.97 -12.52 27.76
CA ALA A 227 9.87 -11.51 28.33
C ALA A 227 10.54 -10.62 27.23
N GLY A 228 10.80 -11.18 26.05
CA GLY A 228 11.30 -10.44 24.90
C GLY A 228 10.27 -9.44 24.36
N LEU A 229 8.98 -9.80 24.36
CA LEU A 229 7.89 -8.88 23.97
C LEU A 229 7.78 -7.72 24.97
N GLU A 230 7.83 -8.02 26.29
CA GLU A 230 7.76 -6.97 27.33
C GLU A 230 8.91 -5.98 27.24
N ARG A 231 10.12 -6.47 26.94
CA ARG A 231 11.29 -5.63 26.70
C ARG A 231 11.10 -4.75 25.46
N ALA A 232 10.68 -5.32 24.34
CA ALA A 232 10.45 -4.57 23.10
C ALA A 232 9.39 -3.46 23.30
N ALA A 233 8.31 -3.77 23.99
CA ALA A 233 7.26 -2.79 24.31
C ALA A 233 7.79 -1.67 25.21
N ALA A 234 8.54 -2.01 26.27
CA ALA A 234 9.12 -1.03 27.18
C ALA A 234 10.15 -0.10 26.50
N GLU A 235 10.83 -0.57 25.47
CA GLU A 235 11.76 0.21 24.66
C GLU A 235 11.05 1.03 23.55
N GLY A 236 9.73 0.90 23.39
CA GLY A 236 8.93 1.70 22.46
C GLY A 236 8.95 1.20 21.01
N PHE A 237 9.23 -0.08 20.78
CA PHE A 237 9.09 -0.69 19.47
C PHE A 237 7.63 -0.92 19.11
N ASP A 238 7.36 -1.02 17.80
CA ASP A 238 6.03 -1.25 17.25
C ASP A 238 5.82 -2.71 16.84
N ILE A 239 6.86 -3.34 16.34
CA ILE A 239 6.82 -4.65 15.69
C ILE A 239 7.92 -5.54 16.26
N VAL A 240 7.56 -6.79 16.59
CA VAL A 240 8.54 -7.83 16.89
C VAL A 240 8.65 -8.77 15.69
N TYR A 241 9.84 -8.84 15.12
CA TYR A 241 10.17 -9.75 14.04
C TYR A 241 10.75 -11.04 14.59
N LEU A 242 10.12 -12.15 14.22
CA LEU A 242 10.56 -13.50 14.54
C LEU A 242 11.16 -14.15 13.28
N PRO A 243 12.46 -14.52 13.27
CA PRO A 243 13.01 -15.42 12.27
C PRO A 243 12.23 -16.74 12.23
N PRO A 244 12.39 -17.59 11.19
CA PRO A 244 11.56 -18.78 11.03
C PRO A 244 11.46 -19.61 12.30
N ILE A 245 10.24 -19.97 12.66
CA ILE A 245 9.87 -20.76 13.85
C ILE A 245 9.45 -22.19 13.49
N PHE A 246 9.69 -22.59 12.25
CA PHE A 246 9.30 -23.87 11.67
C PHE A 246 10.30 -24.98 12.04
N PRO A 247 9.91 -26.26 11.94
CA PRO A 247 10.84 -27.38 12.14
C PRO A 247 12.06 -27.25 11.22
N ILE A 248 13.23 -27.56 11.76
CA ILE A 248 14.51 -27.46 11.04
C ILE A 248 14.93 -28.85 10.56
N GLY A 249 15.40 -28.96 9.31
CA GLY A 249 15.89 -30.19 8.71
C GLY A 249 17.06 -30.82 9.48
N VAL A 250 17.23 -32.12 9.33
CA VAL A 250 18.33 -32.91 9.93
C VAL A 250 19.45 -33.15 8.93
N THR A 251 19.08 -33.46 7.67
CA THR A 251 20.04 -33.72 6.60
C THR A 251 20.83 -32.47 6.26
N ASN A 252 22.16 -32.57 6.28
CA ASN A 252 23.08 -31.45 6.07
C ASN A 252 22.90 -30.28 7.06
N ARG A 253 22.34 -30.54 8.25
CA ARG A 253 22.14 -29.53 9.28
C ARG A 253 23.45 -28.80 9.60
N LYS A 254 23.39 -27.49 9.73
CA LYS A 254 24.54 -26.65 10.08
C LYS A 254 24.83 -26.75 11.57
N GLY A 255 26.13 -26.87 11.89
CA GLY A 255 26.63 -26.79 13.26
C GLY A 255 27.02 -25.36 13.66
N ARG A 256 27.70 -25.23 14.80
CA ARG A 256 28.17 -23.95 15.35
C ARG A 256 29.05 -23.22 14.33
N ASN A 257 28.94 -21.90 14.30
CA ASN A 257 29.68 -21.03 13.36
C ASN A 257 29.52 -21.45 11.90
N ASN A 258 28.31 -21.93 11.52
CA ASN A 258 28.00 -22.41 10.18
C ASN A 258 28.85 -23.60 9.71
N SER A 259 29.34 -24.41 10.66
CA SER A 259 30.04 -25.67 10.36
C SER A 259 29.17 -26.59 9.49
N LEU A 260 29.80 -27.35 8.59
CA LEU A 260 29.11 -28.33 7.74
C LEU A 260 28.66 -29.59 8.51
N ILE A 261 29.14 -29.77 9.73
CA ILE A 261 28.83 -30.91 10.61
C ILE A 261 28.18 -30.37 11.86
N ALA A 262 26.92 -30.76 12.08
CA ALA A 262 26.22 -30.44 13.31
C ALA A 262 26.54 -31.47 14.40
N GLY A 263 26.78 -30.98 15.60
CA GLY A 263 26.79 -31.81 16.80
C GLY A 263 25.36 -32.20 17.21
N PRO A 264 25.21 -33.14 18.16
CA PRO A 264 23.89 -33.63 18.55
C PRO A 264 23.01 -32.58 19.23
N ASP A 265 23.59 -31.54 19.79
CA ASP A 265 22.91 -30.45 20.46
C ASP A 265 22.84 -29.17 19.57
N ASP A 266 23.27 -29.23 18.32
CA ASP A 266 23.23 -28.06 17.43
C ASP A 266 21.83 -27.91 16.80
N PRO A 267 21.16 -26.76 16.96
CA PRO A 267 19.78 -26.57 16.49
C PRO A 267 19.69 -26.44 14.96
N GLY A 268 20.79 -26.17 14.27
CA GLY A 268 20.79 -25.87 12.84
C GLY A 268 20.42 -24.44 12.50
N SER A 269 20.34 -24.16 11.20
CA SER A 269 19.85 -22.87 10.68
C SER A 269 18.31 -22.86 10.66
N PRO A 270 17.64 -21.82 11.20
CA PRO A 270 16.20 -21.71 11.09
C PRO A 270 15.68 -21.56 9.65
N PHE A 271 16.57 -21.20 8.71
CA PHE A 271 16.27 -21.10 7.29
C PHE A 271 16.36 -22.43 6.53
N GLY A 272 16.84 -23.50 7.14
CA GLY A 272 16.74 -24.87 6.64
C GLY A 272 15.40 -25.47 7.04
N ILE A 273 14.32 -24.96 6.46
CA ILE A 273 12.93 -25.21 6.89
C ILE A 273 12.45 -26.59 6.50
N GLY A 274 11.83 -27.27 7.47
CA GLY A 274 11.10 -28.50 7.30
C GLY A 274 11.85 -29.75 7.76
N SER A 275 11.12 -30.66 8.37
CA SER A 275 11.56 -31.99 8.78
C SER A 275 10.38 -32.95 8.76
N GLU A 276 10.57 -34.19 9.23
CA GLU A 276 9.46 -35.11 9.42
C GLU A 276 8.37 -34.61 10.39
N LEU A 277 8.71 -33.59 11.19
CA LEU A 277 7.79 -32.93 12.14
C LEU A 277 6.88 -31.89 11.49
N GLY A 278 7.13 -31.47 10.26
CA GLY A 278 6.32 -30.52 9.52
C GLY A 278 7.14 -29.53 8.69
N GLY A 279 6.45 -28.59 8.05
CA GLY A 279 7.00 -27.56 7.15
C GLY A 279 6.65 -26.14 7.59
N HIS A 280 6.38 -25.28 6.60
CA HIS A 280 6.07 -23.86 6.79
C HIS A 280 4.74 -23.59 7.52
N ASP A 281 3.92 -24.59 7.75
CA ASP A 281 2.62 -24.50 8.43
C ASP A 281 2.66 -25.08 9.86
N THR A 282 3.85 -25.36 10.39
CA THR A 282 4.04 -26.03 11.68
C THR A 282 5.01 -25.27 12.55
N VAL A 283 4.68 -25.07 13.82
CA VAL A 283 5.63 -24.58 14.83
C VAL A 283 6.64 -25.67 15.15
N ASP A 284 7.92 -25.35 15.24
CA ASP A 284 8.94 -26.30 15.72
C ASP A 284 8.55 -26.79 17.13
N PRO A 285 8.34 -28.11 17.35
CA PRO A 285 7.98 -28.64 18.67
C PRO A 285 8.97 -28.30 19.79
N LEU A 286 10.23 -28.00 19.45
CA LEU A 286 11.22 -27.53 20.42
C LEU A 286 10.97 -26.09 20.89
N LEU A 287 10.20 -25.29 20.12
CA LEU A 287 9.78 -23.96 20.51
C LEU A 287 8.43 -23.96 21.23
N GLY A 288 7.56 -24.91 20.93
CA GLY A 288 6.23 -25.01 21.51
C GLY A 288 5.19 -25.51 20.51
N THR A 289 3.95 -25.15 20.74
CA THR A 289 2.79 -25.52 19.95
C THR A 289 2.21 -24.33 19.20
N MET A 290 1.25 -24.57 18.29
CA MET A 290 0.47 -23.51 17.64
C MET A 290 -0.31 -22.67 18.68
N ASP A 291 -0.80 -23.30 19.76
CA ASP A 291 -1.49 -22.56 20.83
C ASP A 291 -0.52 -21.67 21.63
N ASP A 292 0.72 -22.12 21.84
CA ASP A 292 1.76 -21.27 22.43
C ASP A 292 2.11 -20.07 21.52
N PHE A 293 2.10 -20.27 20.20
CA PHE A 293 2.30 -19.17 19.25
C PHE A 293 1.12 -18.17 19.25
N LYS A 294 -0.12 -18.68 19.27
CA LYS A 294 -1.30 -17.80 19.40
C LYS A 294 -1.28 -17.01 20.70
N ALA A 295 -0.87 -17.63 21.81
CA ALA A 295 -0.70 -16.96 23.09
C ALA A 295 0.40 -15.86 23.03
N LEU A 296 1.50 -16.13 22.30
CA LEU A 296 2.55 -15.11 22.04
C LEU A 296 1.98 -13.93 21.25
N CYS A 297 1.23 -14.17 20.17
CA CYS A 297 0.58 -13.11 19.40
C CYS A 297 -0.40 -12.32 20.26
N GLN A 298 -1.23 -12.99 21.07
CA GLN A 298 -2.16 -12.32 21.96
C GLN A 298 -1.41 -11.43 22.97
N ARG A 299 -0.32 -11.92 23.56
CA ARG A 299 0.49 -11.11 24.49
C ARG A 299 1.13 -9.92 23.81
N ALA A 300 1.61 -10.08 22.58
CA ALA A 300 2.11 -8.96 21.78
C ALA A 300 1.02 -7.89 21.58
N HIS A 301 -0.19 -8.30 21.21
CA HIS A 301 -1.33 -7.40 21.02
C HIS A 301 -1.70 -6.66 22.30
N GLU A 302 -1.70 -7.32 23.47
CA GLU A 302 -1.93 -6.68 24.78
C GLU A 302 -0.90 -5.59 25.10
N LEU A 303 0.32 -5.77 24.60
CA LEU A 303 1.43 -4.82 24.74
C LEU A 303 1.45 -3.74 23.64
N GLY A 304 0.50 -3.78 22.70
CA GLY A 304 0.43 -2.87 21.56
C GLY A 304 1.42 -3.18 20.42
N LEU A 305 2.08 -4.35 20.48
CA LEU A 305 3.04 -4.83 19.48
C LEU A 305 2.35 -5.65 18.39
N GLU A 306 2.92 -5.62 17.19
CA GLU A 306 2.57 -6.53 16.09
C GLU A 306 3.63 -7.62 15.91
N ILE A 307 3.21 -8.80 15.46
CA ILE A 307 4.15 -9.87 15.12
C ILE A 307 4.40 -9.88 13.62
N ALA A 308 5.67 -9.75 13.25
CA ALA A 308 6.16 -10.02 11.92
C ALA A 308 6.82 -11.41 11.89
N LEU A 309 6.26 -12.31 11.08
CA LEU A 309 6.81 -13.66 10.90
C LEU A 309 7.66 -13.72 9.64
N ASP A 310 8.83 -14.34 9.76
CA ASP A 310 9.66 -14.63 8.59
C ASP A 310 9.00 -15.67 7.68
N PHE A 311 9.05 -15.43 6.40
CA PHE A 311 8.61 -16.38 5.40
C PHE A 311 9.71 -16.58 4.35
N ALA A 312 10.54 -17.59 4.59
CA ALA A 312 11.60 -17.99 3.66
C ALA A 312 11.09 -19.14 2.80
N LEU A 313 10.77 -18.86 1.54
CA LEU A 313 10.24 -19.86 0.60
C LEU A 313 11.38 -20.72 0.02
N GLN A 314 11.81 -21.65 0.82
CA GLN A 314 12.85 -22.65 0.55
C GLN A 314 12.70 -23.82 1.53
N CYS A 315 13.24 -24.98 1.20
CA CYS A 315 13.04 -26.21 1.97
C CYS A 315 14.35 -26.83 2.39
N SER A 316 14.37 -27.49 3.55
CA SER A 316 15.45 -28.47 3.83
C SER A 316 15.26 -29.72 2.96
N PRO A 317 16.29 -30.59 2.86
CA PRO A 317 16.15 -31.89 2.22
C PRO A 317 15.05 -32.78 2.83
N ASP A 318 14.69 -32.55 4.09
CA ASP A 318 13.74 -33.36 4.86
C ASP A 318 12.32 -32.76 4.86
N HIS A 319 12.09 -31.66 4.14
CA HIS A 319 10.79 -31.00 4.08
C HIS A 319 9.72 -31.91 3.47
N PRO A 320 8.48 -31.94 4.01
CA PRO A 320 7.40 -32.79 3.48
C PRO A 320 7.15 -32.62 1.99
N TRP A 321 7.32 -31.42 1.43
CA TRP A 321 7.14 -31.14 0.00
C TRP A 321 8.15 -31.88 -0.88
N VAL A 322 9.34 -32.23 -0.39
CA VAL A 322 10.32 -32.99 -1.17
C VAL A 322 9.76 -34.34 -1.61
N LYS A 323 8.97 -34.97 -0.73
CA LYS A 323 8.30 -36.25 -1.02
C LYS A 323 6.94 -36.05 -1.72
N ALA A 324 6.16 -35.07 -1.28
CA ALA A 324 4.79 -34.85 -1.78
C ALA A 324 4.75 -34.17 -3.15
N HIS A 325 5.71 -33.29 -3.43
CA HIS A 325 5.77 -32.46 -4.63
C HIS A 325 7.21 -32.43 -5.21
N PRO A 326 7.78 -33.59 -5.62
CA PRO A 326 9.17 -33.65 -6.10
C PRO A 326 9.43 -32.71 -7.29
N ALA A 327 8.42 -32.48 -8.13
CA ALA A 327 8.50 -31.55 -9.26
C ALA A 327 8.71 -30.08 -8.86
N TRP A 328 8.46 -29.71 -7.59
CA TRP A 328 8.71 -28.36 -7.10
C TRP A 328 10.20 -28.06 -6.87
N PHE A 329 11.07 -29.01 -7.14
CA PHE A 329 12.52 -28.89 -6.94
C PHE A 329 13.27 -29.17 -8.23
N LYS A 330 14.34 -28.42 -8.46
CA LYS A 330 15.18 -28.60 -9.63
C LYS A 330 16.11 -29.80 -9.45
N HIS A 331 16.00 -30.78 -10.36
CA HIS A 331 16.87 -31.91 -10.41
C HIS A 331 18.13 -31.64 -11.26
N LYS A 332 19.26 -32.21 -10.84
CA LYS A 332 20.49 -32.24 -11.60
C LYS A 332 20.46 -33.43 -12.60
N PRO A 333 21.42 -33.49 -13.54
CA PRO A 333 21.51 -34.62 -14.48
C PRO A 333 21.70 -36.00 -13.85
N ASP A 334 22.16 -36.07 -12.58
CA ASP A 334 22.30 -37.28 -11.79
C ASP A 334 21.06 -37.60 -10.93
N ASP A 335 19.96 -36.93 -11.20
CA ASP A 335 18.66 -37.00 -10.51
C ASP A 335 18.68 -36.56 -9.05
N THR A 336 19.76 -36.01 -8.56
CA THR A 336 19.80 -35.37 -7.23
C THR A 336 19.17 -33.98 -7.28
N ILE A 337 18.52 -33.56 -6.18
CA ILE A 337 17.95 -32.22 -6.07
C ILE A 337 19.08 -31.17 -5.93
N ALA A 338 18.96 -30.06 -6.64
CA ALA A 338 19.91 -28.95 -6.54
C ALA A 338 19.71 -28.22 -5.20
N PHE A 339 20.81 -28.04 -4.46
CA PHE A 339 20.80 -27.18 -3.28
C PHE A 339 21.13 -25.72 -3.63
N ALA A 340 20.84 -24.80 -2.71
CA ALA A 340 21.16 -23.39 -2.88
C ALA A 340 22.67 -23.18 -2.86
N GLU A 341 23.19 -22.39 -3.81
CA GLU A 341 24.60 -22.03 -3.87
C GLU A 341 24.80 -20.62 -4.45
N ASN A 342 25.87 -19.98 -3.98
CA ASN A 342 26.45 -18.78 -4.58
C ASN A 342 27.95 -19.00 -4.63
N PRO A 343 28.46 -19.66 -5.68
CA PRO A 343 29.81 -20.17 -5.72
C PRO A 343 30.87 -19.13 -5.30
N PRO A 344 31.83 -19.50 -4.42
CA PRO A 344 32.06 -20.86 -3.91
C PRO A 344 31.24 -21.30 -2.69
N LYS A 345 30.33 -20.43 -2.20
CA LYS A 345 29.45 -20.75 -1.04
C LYS A 345 28.37 -21.76 -1.42
N LYS A 346 28.14 -22.75 -0.55
CA LYS A 346 27.16 -23.82 -0.71
C LYS A 346 26.28 -23.91 0.54
N TYR A 347 24.96 -24.08 0.32
CA TYR A 347 23.96 -24.20 1.37
C TYR A 347 23.23 -25.54 1.18
N GLN A 348 23.90 -26.64 1.54
CA GLN A 348 23.41 -27.98 1.30
C GLN A 348 22.16 -28.32 2.10
N ASP A 349 21.88 -27.58 3.16
CA ASP A 349 20.68 -27.65 3.99
C ASP A 349 19.46 -26.93 3.39
N ILE A 350 19.59 -26.37 2.17
CA ILE A 350 18.53 -25.59 1.51
C ILE A 350 18.31 -26.05 0.07
N TYR A 351 17.09 -26.48 -0.23
CA TYR A 351 16.59 -26.75 -1.57
C TYR A 351 15.72 -25.59 -2.04
N PRO A 352 16.11 -24.82 -3.08
CA PRO A 352 15.28 -23.79 -3.68
C PRO A 352 14.06 -24.39 -4.39
N ILE A 353 12.96 -23.64 -4.38
CA ILE A 353 11.74 -24.00 -5.11
C ILE A 353 11.92 -23.68 -6.61
N ASP A 354 11.51 -24.60 -7.48
CA ASP A 354 11.39 -24.41 -8.93
C ASP A 354 9.97 -24.01 -9.32
N PHE A 355 9.76 -22.74 -9.55
CA PHE A 355 8.45 -22.18 -9.92
C PHE A 355 7.99 -22.53 -11.33
N ASN A 356 8.89 -23.05 -12.19
CA ASN A 356 8.52 -23.34 -13.60
C ASN A 356 7.67 -24.59 -13.73
N ALA A 357 7.77 -25.49 -12.78
CA ALA A 357 7.05 -26.77 -12.86
C ALA A 357 5.56 -26.65 -12.49
N ASP A 358 5.24 -25.86 -11.44
CA ASP A 358 3.87 -25.74 -10.91
C ASP A 358 3.68 -24.42 -10.15
N MET A 359 3.74 -23.29 -10.86
CA MET A 359 3.55 -21.96 -10.26
C MET A 359 2.23 -21.87 -9.49
N ALA A 360 1.13 -22.32 -10.10
CA ALA A 360 -0.21 -22.18 -9.53
C ALA A 360 -0.41 -23.04 -8.27
N GLY A 361 0.17 -24.24 -8.24
CA GLY A 361 0.14 -25.09 -7.04
C GLY A 361 0.91 -24.48 -5.88
N ILE A 362 2.10 -23.92 -6.16
CA ILE A 362 2.94 -23.24 -5.17
C ILE A 362 2.22 -21.98 -4.66
N GLU A 363 1.63 -21.15 -5.52
CA GLU A 363 0.85 -19.96 -5.15
C GLU A 363 -0.28 -20.31 -4.18
N LYS A 364 -1.08 -21.33 -4.52
CA LYS A 364 -2.20 -21.78 -3.71
C LYS A 364 -1.76 -22.28 -2.33
N GLU A 365 -0.67 -23.03 -2.27
CA GLU A 365 -0.14 -23.54 -1.02
C GLU A 365 0.44 -22.42 -0.15
N VAL A 366 1.18 -21.49 -0.73
CA VAL A 366 1.70 -20.34 0.01
C VAL A 366 0.56 -19.44 0.50
N GLU A 367 -0.48 -19.21 -0.29
CA GLU A 367 -1.69 -18.49 0.17
C GLU A 367 -2.34 -19.20 1.36
N ARG A 368 -2.48 -20.54 1.30
CA ARG A 368 -3.03 -21.34 2.40
C ARG A 368 -2.22 -21.16 3.68
N ILE A 369 -0.89 -21.24 3.59
CA ILE A 369 0.00 -21.13 4.74
C ILE A 369 -0.04 -19.72 5.32
N MET A 370 -0.01 -18.69 4.49
CA MET A 370 -0.11 -17.30 4.97
C MET A 370 -1.44 -17.05 5.68
N ASN A 371 -2.56 -17.54 5.14
CA ASN A 371 -3.87 -17.44 5.83
C ASN A 371 -3.87 -18.14 7.19
N LEU A 372 -3.25 -19.32 7.31
CA LEU A 372 -3.11 -20.04 8.60
C LEU A 372 -2.38 -19.17 9.64
N TRP A 373 -1.29 -18.53 9.27
CA TRP A 373 -0.54 -17.67 10.18
C TRP A 373 -1.27 -16.35 10.49
N ILE A 374 -2.02 -15.79 9.54
CA ILE A 374 -2.90 -14.64 9.78
C ILE A 374 -3.98 -14.99 10.81
N GLU A 375 -4.61 -16.15 10.68
CA GLU A 375 -5.59 -16.65 11.67
C GLU A 375 -4.96 -16.90 13.04
N ALA A 376 -3.66 -17.20 13.10
CA ALA A 376 -2.92 -17.34 14.34
C ALA A 376 -2.49 -15.99 14.98
N GLY A 377 -2.69 -14.85 14.28
CA GLY A 377 -2.42 -13.52 14.81
C GLY A 377 -1.28 -12.76 14.13
N VAL A 378 -0.69 -13.28 13.05
CA VAL A 378 0.34 -12.58 12.28
C VAL A 378 -0.28 -11.46 11.46
N THR A 379 0.28 -10.27 11.53
CA THR A 379 -0.17 -9.09 10.78
C THR A 379 0.83 -8.63 9.74
N ILE A 380 2.05 -9.17 9.77
CA ILE A 380 3.14 -8.76 8.90
C ILE A 380 3.96 -10.00 8.51
N PHE A 381 4.31 -10.10 7.24
CA PHE A 381 5.29 -11.08 6.74
C PHE A 381 6.57 -10.39 6.31
N ARG A 382 7.69 -10.83 6.88
CA ARG A 382 9.01 -10.50 6.33
C ARG A 382 9.42 -11.62 5.38
N ILE A 383 9.56 -11.28 4.11
CA ILE A 383 9.84 -12.25 3.06
C ILE A 383 11.34 -12.31 2.79
N ASP A 384 11.89 -13.49 2.98
CA ASP A 384 13.31 -13.78 2.77
C ASP A 384 13.65 -13.84 1.28
N ASN A 385 14.61 -13.02 0.84
CA ASN A 385 15.14 -12.98 -0.52
C ASN A 385 14.06 -13.04 -1.63
N PRO A 386 13.00 -12.19 -1.64
CA PRO A 386 11.94 -12.26 -2.65
C PRO A 386 12.44 -12.01 -4.07
N HIS A 387 13.55 -11.28 -4.23
CA HIS A 387 14.16 -10.96 -5.51
C HIS A 387 14.79 -12.17 -6.21
N THR A 388 14.92 -13.31 -5.52
CA THR A 388 15.40 -14.57 -6.08
C THR A 388 14.29 -15.46 -6.61
N LYS A 389 13.03 -15.04 -6.49
CA LYS A 389 11.83 -15.74 -6.92
C LYS A 389 11.14 -14.92 -8.03
N PRO A 390 10.25 -15.52 -8.85
CA PRO A 390 9.57 -14.77 -9.90
C PRO A 390 8.73 -13.61 -9.34
N VAL A 391 8.88 -12.43 -9.91
CA VAL A 391 8.10 -11.24 -9.49
C VAL A 391 6.60 -11.47 -9.65
N ARG A 392 6.20 -12.21 -10.72
CA ARG A 392 4.82 -12.59 -10.99
C ARG A 392 4.21 -13.42 -9.85
N PHE A 393 4.96 -14.37 -9.31
CA PHE A 393 4.54 -15.17 -8.17
C PHE A 393 4.14 -14.29 -6.98
N TRP A 394 5.00 -13.32 -6.61
CA TRP A 394 4.69 -12.40 -5.51
C TRP A 394 3.49 -11.50 -5.81
N GLN A 395 3.35 -11.07 -7.07
CA GLN A 395 2.19 -10.29 -7.49
C GLN A 395 0.89 -11.04 -7.20
N ASP A 396 0.81 -12.30 -7.60
CA ASP A 396 -0.41 -13.09 -7.51
C ASP A 396 -0.70 -13.49 -6.04
N VAL A 397 0.32 -13.92 -5.28
CA VAL A 397 0.18 -14.26 -3.85
C VAL A 397 -0.21 -13.05 -3.00
N ILE A 398 0.50 -11.92 -3.13
CA ILE A 398 0.21 -10.71 -2.35
C ILE A 398 -1.18 -10.17 -2.69
N ALA A 399 -1.57 -10.18 -3.97
CA ALA A 399 -2.90 -9.78 -4.37
C ALA A 399 -3.99 -10.68 -3.78
N ALA A 400 -3.80 -12.01 -3.77
CA ALA A 400 -4.75 -12.96 -3.18
C ALA A 400 -4.91 -12.75 -1.68
N VAL A 401 -3.81 -12.61 -0.95
CA VAL A 401 -3.82 -12.36 0.50
C VAL A 401 -4.44 -11.00 0.82
N THR A 402 -3.99 -9.91 0.18
CA THR A 402 -4.46 -8.56 0.52
C THR A 402 -5.89 -8.27 0.04
N LYS A 403 -6.43 -9.06 -0.88
CA LYS A 403 -7.86 -9.01 -1.23
C LYS A 403 -8.76 -9.40 -0.05
N LYS A 404 -8.32 -10.36 0.78
CA LYS A 404 -9.05 -10.83 1.98
C LYS A 404 -8.63 -10.05 3.22
N HIS A 405 -7.35 -9.70 3.29
CA HIS A 405 -6.66 -9.12 4.44
C HIS A 405 -5.88 -7.86 4.02
N PRO A 406 -6.57 -6.75 3.65
CA PRO A 406 -5.90 -5.54 3.17
C PRO A 406 -5.02 -4.87 4.23
N GLU A 407 -5.16 -5.26 5.50
CA GLU A 407 -4.35 -4.83 6.63
C GLU A 407 -2.97 -5.49 6.72
N ILE A 408 -2.75 -6.59 6.02
CA ILE A 408 -1.48 -7.33 6.09
C ILE A 408 -0.38 -6.57 5.33
N LEU A 409 0.78 -6.47 5.97
CA LEU A 409 1.96 -5.83 5.40
C LEU A 409 3.02 -6.87 4.98
N PHE A 410 3.77 -6.54 3.95
CA PHE A 410 4.85 -7.36 3.43
C PHE A 410 6.16 -6.57 3.40
N LEU A 411 7.16 -7.02 4.17
CA LEU A 411 8.52 -6.48 4.14
C LEU A 411 9.41 -7.36 3.26
N ALA A 412 9.99 -6.79 2.23
CA ALA A 412 10.94 -7.49 1.38
C ALA A 412 12.37 -7.42 1.95
N GLU A 413 13.01 -8.57 2.12
CA GLU A 413 14.47 -8.58 2.24
C GLU A 413 15.09 -8.54 0.85
N ALA A 414 15.23 -7.34 0.28
CA ALA A 414 15.60 -7.19 -1.12
C ALA A 414 16.92 -6.43 -1.29
N PHE A 415 18.03 -7.08 -0.98
CA PHE A 415 19.36 -6.56 -1.27
C PHE A 415 19.68 -6.73 -2.75
N THR A 416 19.10 -5.89 -3.60
CA THR A 416 19.15 -6.01 -5.04
C THR A 416 19.23 -4.66 -5.74
N ARG A 417 19.25 -4.66 -7.08
CA ARG A 417 19.34 -3.45 -7.89
C ARG A 417 18.05 -2.62 -7.81
N PRO A 418 18.13 -1.29 -7.99
CA PRO A 418 16.97 -0.38 -7.89
C PRO A 418 15.78 -0.77 -8.76
N GLY A 419 16.02 -1.31 -9.97
CA GLY A 419 14.95 -1.78 -10.86
C GLY A 419 14.13 -2.92 -10.25
N MET A 420 14.79 -3.91 -9.64
CA MET A 420 14.13 -5.03 -8.97
C MET A 420 13.41 -4.57 -7.69
N MET A 421 14.01 -3.67 -6.90
CA MET A 421 13.35 -3.10 -5.71
C MET A 421 12.06 -2.38 -6.08
N ARG A 422 12.07 -1.59 -7.17
CA ARG A 422 10.86 -0.94 -7.70
C ARG A 422 9.83 -1.96 -8.17
N ALA A 423 10.26 -3.02 -8.88
CA ALA A 423 9.35 -4.08 -9.32
C ALA A 423 8.65 -4.75 -8.14
N LEU A 424 9.39 -5.10 -7.08
CA LEU A 424 8.80 -5.66 -5.85
C LEU A 424 7.81 -4.70 -5.19
N SER A 425 8.14 -3.40 -5.15
CA SER A 425 7.20 -2.39 -4.66
C SER A 425 5.91 -2.35 -5.50
N TYR A 426 6.00 -2.42 -6.82
CA TYR A 426 4.82 -2.40 -7.70
C TYR A 426 3.92 -3.62 -7.52
N VAL A 427 4.48 -4.79 -7.24
CA VAL A 427 3.69 -6.01 -7.06
C VAL A 427 3.12 -6.22 -5.65
N GLY A 428 3.37 -5.29 -4.72
CA GLY A 428 2.62 -5.25 -3.47
C GLY A 428 3.45 -5.25 -2.20
N PHE A 429 4.77 -5.41 -2.26
CA PHE A 429 5.60 -5.26 -1.05
C PHE A 429 5.46 -3.86 -0.47
N THR A 430 5.14 -3.78 0.81
CA THR A 430 4.87 -2.52 1.51
C THR A 430 6.14 -1.76 1.83
N GLN A 431 7.14 -2.47 2.35
CA GLN A 431 8.44 -1.96 2.74
C GLN A 431 9.55 -2.88 2.18
N SER A 432 10.79 -2.39 2.16
CA SER A 432 11.94 -3.17 1.71
C SER A 432 13.19 -2.80 2.49
N HIS A 433 14.01 -3.79 2.83
CA HIS A 433 15.41 -3.57 3.17
C HIS A 433 16.15 -3.08 1.93
N CYS A 434 17.20 -2.29 2.14
CA CYS A 434 18.08 -1.82 1.07
C CYS A 434 19.54 -1.90 1.50
N TYR A 435 20.45 -1.56 0.61
CA TYR A 435 21.89 -1.56 0.89
C TYR A 435 22.37 -0.40 1.76
N PHE A 436 21.51 0.46 2.23
CA PHE A 436 21.89 1.60 3.08
C PHE A 436 22.82 1.21 4.25
N PRO A 437 22.59 0.10 5.00
CA PRO A 437 23.47 -0.31 6.10
C PRO A 437 24.93 -0.62 5.69
N TRP A 438 25.20 -0.84 4.41
CA TRP A 438 26.53 -1.10 3.87
C TRP A 438 27.12 0.10 3.12
N ARG A 439 26.39 1.23 3.04
CA ARG A 439 26.88 2.47 2.46
C ARG A 439 27.64 3.25 3.52
N ASN A 440 28.93 3.52 3.27
CA ASN A 440 29.81 4.14 4.27
C ASN A 440 30.73 5.21 3.69
N THR A 441 30.68 5.44 2.40
CA THR A 441 31.39 6.53 1.74
C THR A 441 30.40 7.61 1.28
N LYS A 442 30.90 8.82 1.06
CA LYS A 442 30.10 9.94 0.55
C LYS A 442 29.43 9.59 -0.77
N ASP A 443 30.18 9.06 -1.74
CA ASP A 443 29.69 8.74 -3.09
C ASP A 443 28.65 7.60 -3.09
N GLU A 444 28.64 6.74 -2.05
CA GLU A 444 27.63 5.69 -1.91
C GLU A 444 26.34 6.18 -1.27
N LEU A 445 26.39 7.29 -0.52
CA LEU A 445 25.24 7.85 0.21
C LEU A 445 24.52 8.94 -0.58
N GLU A 446 25.20 9.59 -1.54
CA GLU A 446 24.68 10.58 -2.48
C GLU A 446 24.20 9.91 -3.80
#